data_c26e81fa39d53d60557a4782f653a19f
#
_entry.id   c26e81fa39d53d60557a4782f653a19f
#
_cell.length_a   1.000
_cell.length_b   1.000
_cell.length_c   1.000
_cell.angle_alpha   90.00
_cell.angle_beta   90.00
_cell.angle_gamma   90.00
#
_symmetry.space_group_name_H-M   'P 1'
#
loop_
_entity.id
_entity.type
_entity.pdbx_description
1 polymer ?
#
loop_
_entity_poly.entity_id
_entity_poly.type
_entity_poly.pdbx_seq_one_letter_code
_entity_poly.pdbx_strand_id
1 'polypeptide(L)'
;MVPMWQGLLGVCVRAIRGHTPPRLWGRELVVTHLSTAACRSAPEQQDTAVKQQDQQDEGTKHENTETLELPTVLQAATAKNSYINAFKGLHTLSDMVSSKQVDFKKDVEGDEQFEKMIAVIDQSVIRCSPTTSLGALRSLLNLGVDSNSHVVQSVQMQLLWQLRKMSFPSLISVLTLHIDHQHTDLQKRVLKECIESIERRWVEMRGAGEMEKLYTCHTHFSSEFLGRLDDRVMELADTMTYPQLAKLLCALGTIKRRATPVIRALAFHMAKQTDRLSPKQLGNVLFAVNLLSFPDPVLLEKIASDLMPQVEEINNPKLVGSILFCLGHMRWRHPGLLEVLSEWTEKRASDCPLANLSALVLTLASAGYEPSNGDTLFPLITSRLNPSSFTKKTAWLDVVWSLTVLGRVSSEQIESVLHPSFVSSIPLIEQHLRLGVRLKLLNINAAAQLLLHSYSGPQLNLAEFKDVIITAGQDERKVSQHVMKMLHNLLPPPKYIYEGIQTSIGVYVDAEFATDKNGKPLPVQDFGEGLMSKSGEYVGTKSSGSTVTKKLPEGVNRVALFVWNYSDFAVGSQELTGINKLGVELLRKKGYKLVQIPYFEYNMKGKALRNVQYLEGKIKESLVV
;
A
#
# COMPACT_ATOMS: atom_id res chain seq x y z
N MET A 1 5.26 -16.84 -17.23
CA MET A 1 5.13 -16.20 -15.89
C MET A 1 4.33 -14.89 -15.91
N VAL A 2 3.17 -14.83 -16.58
CA VAL A 2 2.36 -13.61 -16.67
C VAL A 2 0.91 -13.75 -16.14
N PRO A 3 0.37 -14.91 -15.72
CA PRO A 3 -1.04 -14.95 -15.28
C PRO A 3 -1.27 -14.72 -13.78
N MET A 4 -0.27 -14.73 -12.90
CA MET A 4 -0.50 -14.65 -11.44
C MET A 4 -0.90 -13.26 -10.91
N TRP A 5 -0.64 -12.19 -11.65
CA TRP A 5 -0.87 -10.81 -11.19
C TRP A 5 -2.26 -10.24 -11.53
N GLN A 6 -2.96 -10.82 -12.48
CA GLN A 6 -4.31 -10.37 -12.85
C GLN A 6 -5.39 -10.83 -11.84
N GLY A 7 -5.16 -11.91 -11.10
CA GLY A 7 -6.06 -12.42 -10.06
C GLY A 7 -6.04 -11.62 -8.75
N LEU A 8 -4.94 -10.93 -8.42
CA LEU A 8 -4.76 -10.20 -7.17
C LEU A 8 -5.51 -8.85 -7.14
N LEU A 9 -5.79 -8.24 -8.27
CA LEU A 9 -6.54 -6.98 -8.36
C LEU A 9 -8.04 -7.15 -8.09
N GLY A 10 -8.61 -8.33 -8.41
CA GLY A 10 -10.03 -8.64 -8.15
C GLY A 10 -10.32 -9.02 -6.69
N VAL A 11 -9.33 -9.47 -5.92
CA VAL A 11 -9.49 -9.92 -4.52
C VAL A 11 -9.36 -8.77 -3.53
N CYS A 12 -8.66 -7.67 -3.89
CA CYS A 12 -8.53 -6.49 -3.03
C CYS A 12 -9.88 -5.82 -2.69
N VAL A 13 -10.90 -5.97 -3.52
CA VAL A 13 -12.22 -5.36 -3.30
C VAL A 13 -13.13 -6.20 -2.40
N ARG A 14 -12.87 -7.51 -2.25
CA ARG A 14 -13.74 -8.43 -1.48
C ARG A 14 -13.35 -8.64 -0.01
N ALA A 15 -12.12 -8.32 0.40
CA ALA A 15 -11.63 -8.58 1.75
C ALA A 15 -11.92 -7.49 2.79
N ILE A 16 -12.57 -6.37 2.42
CA ILE A 16 -12.87 -5.24 3.32
C ILE A 16 -14.26 -5.35 3.96
N ARG A 17 -14.87 -6.53 4.01
CA ARG A 17 -16.22 -6.69 4.60
C ARG A 17 -16.26 -6.82 6.13
N GLY A 18 -15.18 -6.63 6.86
CA GLY A 18 -15.14 -6.85 8.31
C GLY A 18 -14.84 -5.66 9.21
N HIS A 19 -14.30 -4.55 8.69
CA HIS A 19 -14.02 -3.36 9.52
C HIS A 19 -14.46 -2.12 8.74
N THR A 20 -15.46 -1.42 9.27
CA THR A 20 -15.94 -0.14 8.76
C THR A 20 -14.80 0.87 8.73
N PRO A 21 -14.50 1.49 7.58
CA PRO A 21 -13.45 2.51 7.48
C PRO A 21 -13.85 3.76 8.27
N PRO A 22 -12.88 4.41 8.92
CA PRO A 22 -13.04 5.74 9.44
C PRO A 22 -13.35 6.71 8.30
N ARG A 23 -14.09 7.79 8.60
CA ARG A 23 -14.56 8.84 7.68
C ARG A 23 -13.97 8.68 6.27
N LEU A 24 -14.77 8.38 5.28
CA LEU A 24 -14.47 7.94 3.91
C LEU A 24 -13.40 8.74 3.12
N TRP A 25 -12.73 9.65 3.77
CA TRP A 25 -11.83 10.62 3.19
C TRP A 25 -10.38 10.16 3.04
N GLY A 26 -9.95 9.11 3.70
CA GLY A 26 -8.52 8.85 3.81
C GLY A 26 -7.98 7.56 3.20
N ARG A 27 -8.76 6.50 3.07
CA ARG A 27 -8.20 5.19 2.65
C ARG A 27 -8.51 4.77 1.23
N GLU A 28 -9.63 5.18 0.66
CA GLU A 28 -10.06 4.69 -0.66
C GLU A 28 -9.71 5.63 -1.83
N LEU A 29 -9.42 6.90 -1.54
CA LEU A 29 -9.28 7.91 -2.59
C LEU A 29 -7.93 7.89 -3.33
N VAL A 30 -6.87 7.34 -2.73
CA VAL A 30 -5.53 7.29 -3.35
C VAL A 30 -5.28 5.96 -4.08
N VAL A 31 -6.02 4.89 -3.75
CA VAL A 31 -5.72 3.51 -4.18
C VAL A 31 -6.05 3.23 -5.64
N THR A 32 -7.00 3.95 -6.25
CA THR A 32 -7.58 3.48 -7.51
C THR A 32 -6.74 3.73 -8.77
N HIS A 33 -5.75 4.61 -8.74
CA HIS A 33 -5.07 5.01 -9.99
C HIS A 33 -3.55 4.90 -10.04
N LEU A 34 -2.83 4.95 -8.91
CA LEU A 34 -1.38 4.82 -8.93
C LEU A 34 -0.90 3.36 -8.92
N SER A 35 -1.72 2.45 -8.38
CA SER A 35 -1.42 1.02 -8.27
C SER A 35 -1.14 0.33 -9.62
N THR A 36 -1.74 0.79 -10.71
CA THR A 36 -1.60 0.12 -12.02
C THR A 36 -0.37 0.53 -12.82
N ALA A 37 0.23 1.68 -12.53
CA ALA A 37 1.40 2.16 -13.26
C ALA A 37 2.74 1.80 -12.56
N ALA A 38 2.79 1.88 -11.23
CA ALA A 38 4.02 1.61 -10.46
C ALA A 38 4.33 0.11 -10.30
N CYS A 39 3.31 -0.77 -10.28
CA CYS A 39 3.51 -2.22 -10.12
C CYS A 39 3.79 -2.98 -11.43
N ARG A 40 3.64 -2.37 -12.60
CA ARG A 40 3.84 -3.06 -13.89
C ARG A 40 5.29 -3.11 -14.39
N SER A 41 6.25 -2.57 -13.67
CA SER A 41 7.60 -2.40 -14.20
C SER A 41 8.72 -2.77 -13.22
N ALA A 42 8.63 -3.91 -12.57
CA ALA A 42 9.81 -4.55 -11.97
C ALA A 42 10.15 -5.80 -12.79
N PRO A 43 11.06 -5.76 -13.76
CA PRO A 43 11.73 -6.97 -14.21
C PRO A 43 12.71 -7.38 -13.11
N GLU A 44 12.64 -8.65 -12.71
CA GLU A 44 13.71 -9.30 -11.96
C GLU A 44 15.03 -9.17 -12.72
N GLN A 45 15.86 -8.23 -12.32
CA GLN A 45 17.30 -8.37 -12.51
C GLN A 45 17.83 -8.93 -11.19
N GLN A 46 18.17 -10.20 -11.25
CA GLN A 46 18.94 -10.87 -10.21
C GLN A 46 20.27 -10.12 -10.05
N ASP A 47 20.45 -9.54 -8.85
CA ASP A 47 21.77 -9.03 -8.45
C ASP A 47 22.71 -10.23 -8.26
N THR A 48 23.64 -10.39 -9.19
CA THR A 48 24.82 -11.28 -9.11
C THR A 48 25.90 -10.76 -8.15
N ALA A 49 25.61 -9.78 -7.30
CA ALA A 49 26.61 -9.10 -6.46
C ALA A 49 26.68 -9.56 -4.98
N VAL A 50 25.91 -10.57 -4.53
CA VAL A 50 25.94 -11.05 -3.13
C VAL A 50 26.52 -12.48 -3.02
N LYS A 51 27.32 -12.93 -3.96
CA LYS A 51 28.05 -14.21 -3.87
C LYS A 51 29.52 -14.07 -3.45
N GLN A 52 29.95 -12.97 -2.87
CA GLN A 52 31.37 -12.77 -2.53
C GLN A 52 31.68 -12.57 -1.05
N GLN A 53 30.87 -13.02 -0.09
CA GLN A 53 31.27 -12.90 1.32
C GLN A 53 31.12 -14.14 2.21
N ASP A 54 30.74 -15.32 1.68
CA ASP A 54 30.71 -16.56 2.47
C ASP A 54 31.57 -17.70 1.90
N GLN A 55 32.73 -17.36 1.31
CA GLN A 55 33.76 -18.34 0.94
C GLN A 55 35.16 -17.78 1.20
N GLN A 56 35.53 -17.70 2.47
CA GLN A 56 36.91 -17.78 2.89
C GLN A 56 37.04 -19.03 3.75
N ASP A 57 37.23 -20.14 3.11
CA ASP A 57 38.14 -21.23 3.43
C ASP A 57 37.81 -22.39 2.47
N GLU A 58 38.57 -22.47 1.42
CA GLU A 58 39.12 -23.66 0.79
C GLU A 58 39.77 -23.25 -0.52
N GLY A 59 41.08 -23.47 -0.55
CA GLY A 59 41.93 -23.01 -1.62
C GLY A 59 41.77 -23.76 -2.94
N THR A 60 42.17 -23.01 -3.99
CA THR A 60 42.67 -23.46 -5.30
C THR A 60 41.72 -24.17 -6.27
N LYS A 61 41.28 -23.42 -7.27
CA LYS A 61 41.61 -23.55 -8.68
C LYS A 61 40.78 -22.62 -9.55
N HIS A 62 41.42 -21.61 -10.13
CA HIS A 62 40.93 -20.98 -11.36
C HIS A 62 40.91 -22.04 -12.46
N GLU A 63 39.76 -22.52 -12.84
CA GLU A 63 39.55 -23.17 -14.12
C GLU A 63 38.89 -22.15 -15.07
N ASN A 64 39.52 -21.98 -16.21
CA ASN A 64 39.10 -21.19 -17.34
C ASN A 64 37.63 -21.45 -17.69
N THR A 65 36.82 -20.41 -17.83
CA THR A 65 35.51 -20.46 -18.48
C THR A 65 35.70 -20.66 -19.98
N GLU A 66 36.07 -21.88 -20.39
CA GLU A 66 35.86 -22.34 -21.78
C GLU A 66 34.35 -22.43 -22.00
N THR A 67 33.84 -21.81 -23.04
CA THR A 67 32.46 -21.99 -23.52
C THR A 67 32.30 -23.47 -23.87
N LEU A 68 31.75 -24.26 -22.94
CA LEU A 68 31.48 -25.70 -23.13
C LEU A 68 30.44 -25.84 -24.25
N GLU A 69 30.89 -26.41 -25.39
CA GLU A 69 29.99 -26.73 -26.50
C GLU A 69 29.08 -27.91 -26.13
N LEU A 70 27.79 -27.86 -26.54
CA LEU A 70 26.80 -28.88 -26.26
C LEU A 70 27.28 -30.33 -26.52
N PRO A 71 27.93 -30.64 -27.66
CA PRO A 71 28.43 -32.00 -27.91
C PRO A 71 29.43 -32.48 -26.88
N THR A 72 30.31 -31.60 -26.43
CA THR A 72 31.34 -31.90 -25.41
C THR A 72 30.71 -32.23 -24.06
N VAL A 73 29.64 -31.50 -23.66
CA VAL A 73 28.90 -31.76 -22.42
C VAL A 73 28.20 -33.13 -22.48
N LEU A 74 27.53 -33.45 -23.57
CA LEU A 74 26.84 -34.75 -23.75
C LEU A 74 27.81 -35.93 -23.79
N GLN A 75 28.94 -35.80 -24.45
CA GLN A 75 30.00 -36.82 -24.47
C GLN A 75 30.62 -37.02 -23.09
N ALA A 76 30.90 -35.94 -22.36
CA ALA A 76 31.43 -36.01 -21.00
C ALA A 76 30.42 -36.65 -20.03
N ALA A 77 29.13 -36.38 -20.21
CA ALA A 77 28.06 -36.93 -19.40
C ALA A 77 27.92 -38.45 -19.57
N THR A 78 28.13 -38.96 -20.76
CA THR A 78 28.04 -40.40 -21.08
C THR A 78 29.37 -41.14 -20.91
N ALA A 79 30.48 -40.44 -20.69
CA ALA A 79 31.80 -40.99 -20.52
C ALA A 79 31.85 -42.02 -19.38
N LYS A 80 32.33 -43.26 -19.64
CA LYS A 80 32.50 -44.33 -18.67
C LYS A 80 31.22 -44.82 -17.97
N ASN A 81 30.04 -44.55 -18.49
CA ASN A 81 28.75 -44.86 -17.84
C ASN A 81 28.69 -44.46 -16.34
N SER A 82 29.37 -43.38 -15.99
CA SER A 82 29.42 -42.88 -14.62
C SER A 82 28.18 -42.08 -14.31
N TYR A 83 27.40 -42.52 -13.32
CA TYR A 83 26.22 -41.78 -12.86
C TYR A 83 26.54 -40.36 -12.39
N ILE A 84 27.74 -40.13 -11.78
CA ILE A 84 28.18 -38.81 -11.35
C ILE A 84 28.31 -37.85 -12.54
N ASN A 85 28.89 -38.35 -13.65
CA ASN A 85 29.05 -37.55 -14.86
C ASN A 85 27.70 -37.28 -15.52
N ALA A 86 26.78 -38.25 -15.53
CA ALA A 86 25.43 -38.06 -16.07
C ALA A 86 24.64 -36.99 -15.31
N PHE A 87 24.69 -36.99 -13.97
CA PHE A 87 24.02 -35.94 -13.17
C PHE A 87 24.67 -34.56 -13.34
N LYS A 88 26.02 -34.48 -13.40
CA LYS A 88 26.71 -33.22 -13.70
C LYS A 88 26.34 -32.69 -15.09
N GLY A 89 26.35 -33.56 -16.11
CA GLY A 89 25.97 -33.17 -17.45
C GLY A 89 24.51 -32.69 -17.55
N LEU A 90 23.58 -33.36 -16.85
CA LEU A 90 22.19 -32.92 -16.78
C LEU A 90 22.04 -31.52 -16.14
N HIS A 91 22.81 -31.25 -15.09
CA HIS A 91 22.79 -29.92 -14.43
C HIS A 91 23.35 -28.85 -15.37
N THR A 92 24.53 -29.09 -15.96
CA THR A 92 25.15 -28.16 -16.92
C THR A 92 24.22 -27.89 -18.13
N LEU A 93 23.57 -28.93 -18.67
CA LEU A 93 22.61 -28.80 -19.75
C LEU A 93 21.40 -27.92 -19.32
N SER A 94 20.86 -28.15 -18.12
CA SER A 94 19.79 -27.33 -17.57
C SER A 94 20.19 -25.83 -17.42
N ASP A 95 21.43 -25.56 -17.03
CA ASP A 95 21.96 -24.19 -16.93
C ASP A 95 22.15 -23.56 -18.33
N MET A 96 22.61 -24.31 -19.33
CA MET A 96 22.74 -23.83 -20.71
C MET A 96 21.39 -23.48 -21.33
N VAL A 97 20.36 -24.28 -21.09
CA VAL A 97 18.98 -24.00 -21.54
C VAL A 97 18.40 -22.80 -20.78
N SER A 98 18.62 -22.71 -19.48
CA SER A 98 18.16 -21.57 -18.65
C SER A 98 18.81 -20.26 -19.06
N SER A 99 20.08 -20.27 -19.48
CA SER A 99 20.82 -19.12 -20.01
C SER A 99 20.51 -18.82 -21.49
N LYS A 100 19.61 -19.57 -22.13
CA LYS A 100 19.22 -19.45 -23.54
C LYS A 100 20.38 -19.66 -24.54
N GLN A 101 21.40 -20.42 -24.16
CA GLN A 101 22.50 -20.81 -25.03
C GLN A 101 22.11 -21.98 -25.93
N VAL A 102 21.15 -22.82 -25.49
CA VAL A 102 20.68 -24.02 -26.19
C VAL A 102 19.15 -24.07 -26.14
N ASP A 103 18.51 -24.44 -27.23
CA ASP A 103 17.07 -24.72 -27.31
C ASP A 103 16.85 -26.24 -27.17
N PHE A 104 16.31 -26.67 -26.01
CA PHE A 104 16.13 -28.07 -25.68
C PHE A 104 15.39 -28.86 -26.79
N LYS A 105 14.29 -28.30 -27.30
CA LYS A 105 13.45 -28.99 -28.31
C LYS A 105 14.10 -29.15 -29.67
N LYS A 106 15.02 -28.23 -30.03
CA LYS A 106 15.68 -28.26 -31.34
C LYS A 106 17.01 -28.98 -31.32
N ASP A 107 17.75 -28.81 -30.22
CA ASP A 107 19.17 -29.16 -30.19
C ASP A 107 19.45 -30.41 -29.37
N VAL A 108 18.51 -30.86 -28.52
CA VAL A 108 18.75 -31.94 -27.54
C VAL A 108 17.68 -33.03 -27.58
N GLU A 109 16.41 -32.68 -27.83
CA GLU A 109 15.31 -33.65 -27.86
C GLU A 109 15.52 -34.65 -29.03
N GLY A 110 15.69 -35.93 -28.70
CA GLY A 110 16.00 -36.98 -29.69
C GLY A 110 17.49 -37.24 -29.96
N ASP A 111 18.41 -36.57 -29.26
CA ASP A 111 19.84 -36.86 -29.33
C ASP A 111 20.16 -38.18 -28.62
N GLU A 112 20.91 -39.07 -29.31
CA GLU A 112 21.27 -40.41 -28.80
C GLU A 112 22.10 -40.35 -27.51
N GLN A 113 22.95 -39.33 -27.35
CA GLN A 113 23.79 -39.16 -26.16
C GLN A 113 22.93 -38.69 -24.97
N PHE A 114 21.94 -37.84 -25.23
CA PHE A 114 20.98 -37.42 -24.22
C PHE A 114 20.18 -38.62 -23.70
N GLU A 115 19.64 -39.47 -24.62
CA GLU A 115 18.89 -40.66 -24.23
C GLU A 115 19.75 -41.65 -23.42
N LYS A 116 21.02 -41.84 -23.80
CA LYS A 116 21.97 -42.64 -23.01
C LYS A 116 22.21 -42.07 -21.63
N MET A 117 22.35 -40.75 -21.50
CA MET A 117 22.52 -40.07 -20.23
C MET A 117 21.27 -40.27 -19.34
N ILE A 118 20.08 -40.11 -19.89
CA ILE A 118 18.81 -40.33 -19.18
C ILE A 118 18.69 -41.78 -18.70
N ALA A 119 19.04 -42.78 -19.52
CA ALA A 119 19.03 -44.18 -19.14
C ALA A 119 19.99 -44.48 -17.98
N VAL A 120 21.20 -43.89 -17.98
CA VAL A 120 22.16 -44.02 -16.87
C VAL A 120 21.60 -43.38 -15.59
N ILE A 121 20.96 -42.23 -15.69
CA ILE A 121 20.32 -41.58 -14.57
C ILE A 121 19.22 -42.46 -13.99
N ASP A 122 18.29 -42.95 -14.81
CA ASP A 122 17.17 -43.78 -14.38
C ASP A 122 17.62 -45.04 -13.64
N GLN A 123 18.63 -45.75 -14.15
CA GLN A 123 19.21 -46.94 -13.52
C GLN A 123 19.90 -46.63 -12.16
N SER A 124 20.38 -45.41 -11.98
CA SER A 124 21.15 -45.01 -10.78
C SER A 124 20.38 -44.24 -9.75
N VAL A 125 19.14 -43.87 -10.01
CA VAL A 125 18.28 -43.03 -9.11
C VAL A 125 18.24 -43.58 -7.67
N ILE A 126 18.13 -44.91 -7.50
CA ILE A 126 18.03 -45.57 -6.19
C ILE A 126 19.27 -45.33 -5.30
N ARG A 127 20.43 -45.13 -5.94
CA ARG A 127 21.73 -44.89 -5.26
C ARG A 127 21.99 -43.43 -4.94
N CYS A 128 21.13 -42.53 -5.38
CA CYS A 128 21.35 -41.08 -5.27
C CYS A 128 21.03 -40.55 -3.87
N SER A 129 21.79 -39.54 -3.46
CA SER A 129 21.48 -38.78 -2.28
C SER A 129 20.21 -37.94 -2.47
N PRO A 130 19.50 -37.54 -1.40
CA PRO A 130 18.31 -36.67 -1.51
C PRO A 130 18.57 -35.37 -2.27
N THR A 131 19.74 -34.78 -2.08
CA THR A 131 20.13 -33.53 -2.76
C THR A 131 20.37 -33.74 -4.25
N THR A 132 21.01 -34.87 -4.62
CA THR A 132 21.23 -35.24 -6.01
C THR A 132 19.91 -35.54 -6.75
N SER A 133 18.99 -36.29 -6.09
CA SER A 133 17.67 -36.59 -6.67
C SER A 133 16.84 -35.29 -6.85
N LEU A 134 16.90 -34.38 -5.91
CA LEU A 134 16.22 -33.07 -6.03
C LEU A 134 16.82 -32.20 -7.14
N GLY A 135 18.17 -32.18 -7.24
CA GLY A 135 18.87 -31.45 -8.33
C GLY A 135 18.50 -32.02 -9.71
N ALA A 136 18.50 -33.37 -9.85
CA ALA A 136 18.11 -34.04 -11.08
C ALA A 136 16.65 -33.72 -11.47
N LEU A 137 15.70 -33.80 -10.51
CA LEU A 137 14.31 -33.47 -10.79
C LEU A 137 14.16 -32.02 -11.24
N ARG A 138 14.85 -31.08 -10.59
CA ARG A 138 14.83 -29.67 -10.99
C ARG A 138 15.36 -29.49 -12.42
N SER A 139 16.49 -30.12 -12.73
CA SER A 139 17.08 -30.04 -14.07
C SER A 139 16.17 -30.65 -15.15
N LEU A 140 15.58 -31.83 -14.91
CA LEU A 140 14.63 -32.46 -15.84
C LEU A 140 13.39 -31.57 -16.09
N LEU A 141 12.81 -31.00 -15.04
CA LEU A 141 11.64 -30.10 -15.17
C LEU A 141 11.99 -28.78 -15.85
N ASN A 142 13.16 -28.20 -15.57
CA ASN A 142 13.64 -27.00 -16.26
C ASN A 142 13.90 -27.22 -17.76
N LEU A 143 14.38 -28.41 -18.15
CA LEU A 143 14.54 -28.81 -19.53
C LEU A 143 13.19 -29.02 -20.24
N GLY A 144 12.10 -29.15 -19.50
CA GLY A 144 10.76 -29.40 -20.06
C GLY A 144 10.50 -30.87 -20.39
N VAL A 145 11.25 -31.79 -19.79
CA VAL A 145 11.00 -33.23 -19.93
C VAL A 145 9.61 -33.58 -19.41
N ASP A 146 8.86 -34.42 -20.14
CA ASP A 146 7.49 -34.77 -19.75
C ASP A 146 7.43 -35.35 -18.33
N SER A 147 6.53 -34.78 -17.54
CA SER A 147 6.28 -35.23 -16.15
C SER A 147 5.81 -36.70 -16.06
N ASN A 148 5.30 -37.26 -17.13
CA ASN A 148 4.91 -38.66 -17.23
C ASN A 148 6.05 -39.58 -17.69
N SER A 149 7.21 -39.05 -18.06
CA SER A 149 8.36 -39.89 -18.47
C SER A 149 8.82 -40.78 -17.32
N HIS A 150 9.31 -41.98 -17.65
CA HIS A 150 9.72 -42.95 -16.65
C HIS A 150 10.80 -42.41 -15.71
N VAL A 151 11.80 -41.70 -16.21
CA VAL A 151 12.88 -41.11 -15.42
C VAL A 151 12.36 -40.07 -14.40
N VAL A 152 11.43 -39.19 -14.81
CA VAL A 152 10.86 -38.20 -13.91
C VAL A 152 10.05 -38.88 -12.82
N GLN A 153 9.25 -39.90 -13.14
CA GLN A 153 8.50 -40.69 -12.16
C GLN A 153 9.42 -41.47 -11.20
N SER A 154 10.50 -42.09 -11.71
CA SER A 154 11.49 -42.81 -10.90
C SER A 154 12.16 -41.86 -9.90
N VAL A 155 12.59 -40.66 -10.33
CA VAL A 155 13.20 -39.66 -9.44
C VAL A 155 12.20 -39.16 -8.39
N GLN A 156 10.96 -38.90 -8.78
CA GLN A 156 9.91 -38.46 -7.82
C GLN A 156 9.57 -39.54 -6.79
N MET A 157 9.50 -40.82 -7.22
CA MET A 157 9.26 -41.92 -6.29
C MET A 157 10.41 -42.05 -5.28
N GLN A 158 11.65 -41.91 -5.73
CA GLN A 158 12.81 -41.93 -4.88
C GLN A 158 12.79 -40.75 -3.88
N LEU A 159 12.44 -39.54 -4.35
CA LEU A 159 12.28 -38.39 -3.46
C LEU A 159 11.20 -38.64 -2.40
N LEU A 160 10.07 -39.22 -2.75
CA LEU A 160 8.99 -39.57 -1.82
C LEU A 160 9.49 -40.46 -0.68
N TRP A 161 10.29 -41.47 -0.99
CA TRP A 161 10.89 -42.37 0.02
C TRP A 161 11.95 -41.68 0.89
N GLN A 162 12.62 -40.67 0.34
CA GLN A 162 13.70 -39.95 1.03
C GLN A 162 13.21 -38.75 1.86
N LEU A 163 11.96 -38.28 1.72
CA LEU A 163 11.44 -37.09 2.39
C LEU A 163 11.73 -37.06 3.89
N ARG A 164 11.57 -38.20 4.57
CA ARG A 164 11.82 -38.30 6.02
C ARG A 164 13.28 -38.11 6.43
N LYS A 165 14.22 -38.37 5.52
CA LYS A 165 15.67 -38.26 5.74
C LYS A 165 16.24 -36.90 5.26
N MET A 166 15.43 -36.09 4.57
CA MET A 166 15.87 -34.80 4.05
C MET A 166 16.06 -33.78 5.17
N SER A 167 17.03 -32.88 4.99
CA SER A 167 17.15 -31.70 5.85
C SER A 167 15.97 -30.76 5.65
N PHE A 168 15.66 -29.92 6.63
CA PHE A 168 14.54 -28.99 6.56
C PHE A 168 14.64 -28.02 5.36
N PRO A 169 15.81 -27.41 5.03
CA PRO A 169 15.97 -26.61 3.81
C PRO A 169 15.71 -27.39 2.52
N SER A 170 16.08 -28.68 2.48
CA SER A 170 15.82 -29.54 1.32
C SER A 170 14.31 -29.80 1.15
N LEU A 171 13.56 -30.00 2.23
CA LEU A 171 12.11 -30.14 2.19
C LEU A 171 11.45 -28.86 1.62
N ILE A 172 11.90 -27.68 2.03
CA ILE A 172 11.41 -26.41 1.46
C ILE A 172 11.71 -26.32 -0.03
N SER A 173 12.88 -26.82 -0.47
CA SER A 173 13.22 -26.85 -1.90
C SER A 173 12.36 -27.82 -2.69
N VAL A 174 11.98 -28.98 -2.11
CA VAL A 174 11.00 -29.90 -2.68
C VAL A 174 9.62 -29.25 -2.76
N LEU A 175 9.18 -28.58 -1.69
CA LEU A 175 7.91 -27.85 -1.64
C LEU A 175 7.81 -26.83 -2.77
N THR A 176 8.80 -25.93 -2.85
CA THR A 176 8.79 -24.86 -3.88
C THR A 176 8.79 -25.40 -5.30
N LEU A 177 9.52 -26.50 -5.56
CA LEU A 177 9.55 -27.14 -6.87
C LEU A 177 8.19 -27.74 -7.25
N HIS A 178 7.52 -28.43 -6.30
CA HIS A 178 6.26 -29.13 -6.58
C HIS A 178 5.02 -28.22 -6.54
N ILE A 179 5.09 -27.02 -5.97
CA ILE A 179 3.98 -26.04 -6.05
C ILE A 179 3.72 -25.64 -7.50
N ASP A 180 4.78 -25.45 -8.28
CA ASP A 180 4.66 -25.07 -9.69
C ASP A 180 4.39 -26.26 -10.63
N HIS A 181 4.62 -27.50 -10.16
CA HIS A 181 4.52 -28.73 -10.93
C HIS A 181 3.58 -29.74 -10.25
N GLN A 182 2.28 -29.66 -10.54
CA GLN A 182 1.22 -30.53 -9.99
C GLN A 182 0.44 -31.26 -11.08
N HIS A 183 1.10 -31.69 -12.15
CA HIS A 183 0.45 -32.27 -13.32
C HIS A 183 0.09 -33.76 -13.11
N THR A 184 0.86 -34.49 -12.32
CA THR A 184 0.65 -35.93 -12.06
C THR A 184 0.20 -36.20 -10.64
N ASP A 185 -0.47 -37.34 -10.42
CA ASP A 185 -0.91 -37.73 -9.06
C ASP A 185 0.28 -38.03 -8.14
N LEU A 186 1.40 -38.50 -8.71
CA LEU A 186 2.63 -38.68 -7.93
C LEU A 186 3.19 -37.34 -7.44
N GLN A 187 3.20 -36.30 -8.27
CA GLN A 187 3.62 -34.95 -7.88
C GLN A 187 2.76 -34.40 -6.74
N LYS A 188 1.43 -34.55 -6.85
CA LYS A 188 0.50 -34.15 -5.79
C LYS A 188 0.75 -34.91 -4.49
N ARG A 189 1.06 -36.21 -4.58
CA ARG A 189 1.40 -37.04 -3.41
C ARG A 189 2.70 -36.60 -2.75
N VAL A 190 3.76 -36.34 -3.54
CA VAL A 190 5.04 -35.81 -3.02
C VAL A 190 4.82 -34.49 -2.31
N LEU A 191 4.06 -33.59 -2.90
CA LEU A 191 3.72 -32.29 -2.31
C LEU A 191 3.00 -32.46 -0.96
N LYS A 192 1.98 -33.31 -0.90
CA LYS A 192 1.21 -33.58 0.32
C LYS A 192 2.10 -34.12 1.44
N GLU A 193 2.87 -35.17 1.18
CA GLU A 193 3.78 -35.78 2.17
C GLU A 193 4.88 -34.80 2.61
N CYS A 194 5.35 -33.94 1.69
CA CYS A 194 6.32 -32.90 1.99
C CYS A 194 5.71 -31.84 2.95
N ILE A 195 4.50 -31.37 2.70
CA ILE A 195 3.78 -30.43 3.56
C ILE A 195 3.60 -31.03 4.97
N GLU A 196 3.10 -32.26 5.07
CA GLU A 196 2.95 -32.95 6.37
C GLU A 196 4.28 -33.13 7.10
N SER A 197 5.38 -33.37 6.38
CA SER A 197 6.72 -33.46 6.97
C SER A 197 7.21 -32.11 7.50
N ILE A 198 6.97 -31.03 6.78
CA ILE A 198 7.31 -29.66 7.21
C ILE A 198 6.49 -29.27 8.44
N GLU A 199 5.17 -29.52 8.44
CA GLU A 199 4.31 -29.19 9.57
C GLU A 199 4.69 -29.94 10.85
N ARG A 200 5.13 -31.18 10.75
CA ARG A 200 5.61 -31.98 11.89
C ARG A 200 6.98 -31.53 12.42
N ARG A 201 7.85 -31.00 11.56
CA ARG A 201 9.24 -30.65 11.88
C ARG A 201 9.47 -29.14 11.99
N TRP A 202 8.43 -28.38 12.28
CA TRP A 202 8.45 -26.89 12.33
C TRP A 202 9.52 -26.31 13.27
N VAL A 203 9.91 -27.05 14.34
CA VAL A 203 10.94 -26.63 15.30
C VAL A 203 12.34 -26.54 14.65
N GLU A 204 12.56 -27.25 13.53
CA GLU A 204 13.83 -27.23 12.82
C GLU A 204 14.08 -25.97 12.00
N MET A 205 13.07 -25.09 11.85
CA MET A 205 13.22 -23.80 11.20
C MET A 205 14.27 -22.94 11.92
N ARG A 206 15.29 -22.48 11.22
CA ARG A 206 16.39 -21.68 11.78
C ARG A 206 16.64 -20.38 11.02
N GLY A 207 16.37 -20.35 9.73
CA GLY A 207 16.73 -19.26 8.85
C GLY A 207 15.56 -18.41 8.37
N ALA A 208 15.75 -17.09 8.30
CA ALA A 208 14.75 -16.17 7.77
C ALA A 208 14.33 -16.51 6.34
N GLY A 209 15.25 -17.01 5.50
CA GLY A 209 14.94 -17.44 4.13
C GLY A 209 14.02 -18.65 4.03
N GLU A 210 14.08 -19.56 5.04
CA GLU A 210 13.15 -20.68 5.15
C GLU A 210 11.75 -20.19 5.48
N MET A 211 11.65 -19.30 6.47
CA MET A 211 10.39 -18.72 6.92
C MET A 211 9.73 -17.86 5.85
N GLU A 212 10.50 -17.07 5.09
CA GLU A 212 10.04 -16.30 3.95
C GLU A 212 9.37 -17.20 2.89
N LYS A 213 10.03 -18.30 2.51
CA LYS A 213 9.47 -19.25 1.54
C LYS A 213 8.20 -19.92 2.07
N LEU A 214 8.14 -20.28 3.35
CA LEU A 214 6.96 -20.86 3.97
C LEU A 214 5.78 -19.87 3.98
N TYR A 215 6.01 -18.60 4.29
CA TYR A 215 4.97 -17.57 4.15
C TYR A 215 4.51 -17.41 2.69
N THR A 216 5.43 -17.43 1.73
CA THR A 216 5.06 -17.35 0.31
C THR A 216 4.13 -18.51 -0.09
N CYS A 217 4.37 -19.69 0.46
CA CYS A 217 3.57 -20.91 0.21
C CYS A 217 2.37 -21.06 1.17
N HIS A 218 1.96 -20.03 1.88
CA HIS A 218 0.97 -20.07 2.99
C HIS A 218 -0.36 -20.76 2.64
N THR A 219 -0.79 -20.73 1.37
CA THR A 219 -2.06 -21.33 0.91
C THR A 219 -2.10 -22.85 1.04
N HIS A 220 -0.94 -23.48 1.16
CA HIS A 220 -0.81 -24.95 1.25
C HIS A 220 -0.73 -25.45 2.72
N PHE A 221 -0.64 -24.55 3.68
CA PHE A 221 -0.47 -24.88 5.09
C PHE A 221 -1.73 -24.64 5.92
N SER A 222 -1.82 -25.38 7.04
CA SER A 222 -2.88 -25.18 8.03
C SER A 222 -2.73 -23.84 8.76
N SER A 223 -3.85 -23.29 9.25
CA SER A 223 -3.82 -22.06 10.07
C SER A 223 -3.03 -22.24 11.37
N GLU A 224 -3.03 -23.46 11.91
CA GLU A 224 -2.26 -23.83 13.12
C GLU A 224 -0.76 -23.77 12.84
N PHE A 225 -0.31 -24.35 11.71
CA PHE A 225 1.09 -24.27 11.32
C PHE A 225 1.55 -22.83 11.10
N LEU A 226 0.72 -22.01 10.44
CA LEU A 226 1.02 -20.60 10.26
C LEU A 226 1.12 -19.84 11.59
N GLY A 227 0.36 -20.23 12.61
CA GLY A 227 0.53 -19.70 13.97
C GLY A 227 1.87 -20.10 14.59
N ARG A 228 2.27 -21.38 14.46
CA ARG A 228 3.60 -21.86 14.90
C ARG A 228 4.75 -21.19 14.16
N LEU A 229 4.58 -20.90 12.86
CA LEU A 229 5.54 -20.13 12.08
C LEU A 229 5.69 -18.70 12.61
N ASP A 230 4.56 -18.05 12.95
CA ASP A 230 4.55 -16.73 13.56
C ASP A 230 5.32 -16.72 14.89
N ASP A 231 5.07 -17.70 15.76
CA ASP A 231 5.77 -17.87 17.04
C ASP A 231 7.28 -18.06 16.84
N ARG A 232 7.66 -18.89 15.86
CA ARG A 232 9.07 -19.14 15.57
C ARG A 232 9.79 -17.92 15.01
N VAL A 233 9.12 -17.10 14.21
CA VAL A 233 9.66 -15.81 13.75
C VAL A 233 9.91 -14.88 14.93
N MET A 234 8.97 -14.80 15.88
CA MET A 234 9.15 -13.95 17.08
C MET A 234 10.32 -14.43 17.96
N GLU A 235 10.49 -15.74 18.12
CA GLU A 235 11.59 -16.33 18.92
C GLU A 235 12.98 -16.01 18.32
N LEU A 236 13.09 -15.96 17.00
CA LEU A 236 14.37 -15.79 16.31
C LEU A 236 14.63 -14.36 15.83
N ALA A 237 13.67 -13.46 15.99
CA ALA A 237 13.77 -12.09 15.45
C ALA A 237 14.96 -11.30 15.99
N ASP A 238 15.41 -11.55 17.22
CA ASP A 238 16.56 -10.89 17.85
C ASP A 238 17.91 -11.30 17.23
N THR A 239 17.96 -12.50 16.64
CA THR A 239 19.19 -13.05 16.03
C THR A 239 19.31 -12.71 14.54
N MET A 240 18.25 -12.12 13.96
CA MET A 240 18.19 -11.83 12.52
C MET A 240 18.83 -10.50 12.17
N THR A 241 19.46 -10.45 11.00
CA THR A 241 20.02 -9.24 10.43
C THR A 241 18.93 -8.32 9.87
N TYR A 242 19.22 -7.05 9.70
CA TYR A 242 18.26 -6.06 9.17
C TYR A 242 17.66 -6.47 7.82
N PRO A 243 18.43 -6.93 6.81
CA PRO A 243 17.86 -7.42 5.55
C PRO A 243 16.94 -8.65 5.72
N GLN A 244 17.24 -9.53 6.70
CA GLN A 244 16.42 -10.71 6.96
C GLN A 244 15.07 -10.32 7.58
N LEU A 245 15.06 -9.42 8.56
CA LEU A 245 13.84 -8.87 9.15
C LEU A 245 12.99 -8.17 8.10
N ALA A 246 13.61 -7.36 7.23
CA ALA A 246 12.95 -6.67 6.13
C ALA A 246 12.27 -7.64 5.15
N LYS A 247 12.96 -8.73 4.77
CA LYS A 247 12.38 -9.77 3.90
C LYS A 247 11.15 -10.43 4.50
N LEU A 248 11.18 -10.76 5.79
CA LEU A 248 10.03 -11.36 6.48
C LEU A 248 8.84 -10.40 6.55
N LEU A 249 9.08 -9.12 6.85
CA LEU A 249 8.02 -8.12 6.84
C LEU A 249 7.43 -7.94 5.44
N CYS A 250 8.25 -7.96 4.39
CA CYS A 250 7.79 -7.92 3.01
C CYS A 250 6.97 -9.17 2.63
N ALA A 251 7.37 -10.36 3.08
CA ALA A 251 6.60 -11.58 2.86
C ALA A 251 5.21 -11.50 3.52
N LEU A 252 5.14 -11.07 4.78
CA LEU A 252 3.86 -10.84 5.47
C LEU A 252 2.99 -9.81 4.74
N GLY A 253 3.59 -8.72 4.24
CA GLY A 253 2.90 -7.71 3.43
C GLY A 253 2.31 -8.29 2.15
N THR A 254 3.09 -9.08 1.42
CA THR A 254 2.67 -9.69 0.15
C THR A 254 1.47 -10.61 0.33
N ILE A 255 1.47 -11.45 1.37
CA ILE A 255 0.35 -12.35 1.68
C ILE A 255 -0.76 -11.68 2.49
N LYS A 256 -0.60 -10.40 2.83
CA LYS A 256 -1.53 -9.61 3.66
C LYS A 256 -1.85 -10.24 5.02
N ARG A 257 -0.89 -10.98 5.57
CA ARG A 257 -1.03 -11.59 6.89
C ARG A 257 -0.78 -10.58 7.99
N ARG A 258 -1.84 -10.06 8.58
CA ARG A 258 -1.77 -9.06 9.65
C ARG A 258 -1.62 -9.70 11.04
N ALA A 259 -0.58 -10.50 11.23
CA ALA A 259 -0.19 -11.01 12.54
C ALA A 259 0.47 -9.90 13.36
N THR A 260 -0.33 -9.10 14.07
CA THR A 260 0.14 -7.89 14.78
C THR A 260 1.30 -8.15 15.75
N PRO A 261 1.36 -9.25 16.54
CA PRO A 261 2.50 -9.53 17.40
C PRO A 261 3.80 -9.69 16.63
N VAL A 262 3.78 -10.46 15.54
CA VAL A 262 4.96 -10.67 14.67
C VAL A 262 5.42 -9.36 14.03
N ILE A 263 4.49 -8.59 13.46
CA ILE A 263 4.81 -7.31 12.82
C ILE A 263 5.46 -6.36 13.82
N ARG A 264 4.96 -6.29 15.06
CA ARG A 264 5.54 -5.48 16.13
C ARG A 264 6.95 -5.96 16.52
N ALA A 265 7.16 -7.26 16.64
CA ALA A 265 8.47 -7.83 16.95
C ALA A 265 9.48 -7.47 15.84
N LEU A 266 9.10 -7.70 14.56
CA LEU A 266 9.94 -7.35 13.42
C LEU A 266 10.26 -5.84 13.39
N ALA A 267 9.24 -4.97 13.55
CA ALA A 267 9.41 -3.52 13.57
C ALA A 267 10.36 -3.07 14.69
N PHE A 268 10.21 -3.64 15.89
CA PHE A 268 11.06 -3.34 17.04
C PHE A 268 12.51 -3.73 16.81
N HIS A 269 12.77 -4.94 16.29
CA HIS A 269 14.13 -5.39 16.02
C HIS A 269 14.75 -4.63 14.83
N MET A 270 13.97 -4.29 13.80
CA MET A 270 14.42 -3.43 12.69
C MET A 270 14.83 -2.03 13.17
N ALA A 271 14.04 -1.43 14.08
CA ALA A 271 14.33 -0.10 14.60
C ALA A 271 15.62 -0.04 15.44
N LYS A 272 16.07 -1.16 16.01
CA LYS A 272 17.32 -1.26 16.78
C LYS A 272 18.57 -1.44 15.92
N GLN A 273 18.43 -1.76 14.64
CA GLN A 273 19.58 -2.02 13.78
C GLN A 273 20.37 -0.74 13.52
N THR A 274 21.69 -0.84 13.56
CA THR A 274 22.61 0.25 13.23
C THR A 274 22.93 0.31 11.74
N ASP A 275 22.84 -0.82 11.06
CA ASP A 275 23.06 -0.94 9.64
C ASP A 275 21.99 -0.20 8.83
N ARG A 276 22.25 0.04 7.56
CA ARG A 276 21.33 0.67 6.64
C ARG A 276 20.91 -0.31 5.53
N LEU A 277 19.64 -0.26 5.17
CA LEU A 277 19.13 -0.94 3.98
C LEU A 277 19.35 -0.05 2.74
N SER A 278 19.45 -0.69 1.58
CA SER A 278 19.44 0.05 0.31
C SER A 278 18.09 0.74 0.07
N PRO A 279 18.04 1.83 -0.74
CA PRO A 279 16.78 2.53 -1.05
C PRO A 279 15.69 1.61 -1.60
N LYS A 280 16.07 0.60 -2.39
CA LYS A 280 15.15 -0.42 -2.92
C LYS A 280 14.54 -1.27 -1.80
N GLN A 281 15.35 -1.72 -0.84
CA GLN A 281 14.87 -2.49 0.31
C GLN A 281 13.97 -1.65 1.21
N LEU A 282 14.34 -0.39 1.49
CA LEU A 282 13.51 0.55 2.25
C LEU A 282 12.17 0.82 1.58
N GLY A 283 12.15 1.00 0.25
CA GLY A 283 10.93 1.12 -0.54
C GLY A 283 10.03 -0.12 -0.43
N ASN A 284 10.60 -1.32 -0.46
CA ASN A 284 9.85 -2.57 -0.27
C ASN A 284 9.28 -2.68 1.15
N VAL A 285 10.03 -2.27 2.17
CA VAL A 285 9.55 -2.24 3.56
C VAL A 285 8.40 -1.26 3.71
N LEU A 286 8.51 -0.05 3.17
CA LEU A 286 7.41 0.94 3.16
C LEU A 286 6.16 0.39 2.47
N PHE A 287 6.34 -0.32 1.35
CA PHE A 287 5.23 -0.95 0.63
C PHE A 287 4.57 -2.05 1.48
N ALA A 288 5.35 -2.87 2.18
CA ALA A 288 4.83 -3.90 3.08
C ALA A 288 4.06 -3.29 4.27
N VAL A 289 4.62 -2.26 4.92
CA VAL A 289 3.97 -1.51 6.01
C VAL A 289 2.64 -0.92 5.55
N ASN A 290 2.61 -0.37 4.34
CA ASN A 290 1.40 0.16 3.72
C ASN A 290 0.35 -0.94 3.47
N LEU A 291 0.73 -2.08 2.88
CA LEU A 291 -0.18 -3.22 2.65
C LEU A 291 -0.75 -3.78 3.96
N LEU A 292 0.07 -3.85 5.00
CA LEU A 292 -0.33 -4.31 6.32
C LEU A 292 -1.15 -3.27 7.10
N SER A 293 -1.24 -2.03 6.61
CA SER A 293 -1.84 -0.90 7.33
C SER A 293 -1.30 -0.76 8.76
N PHE A 294 0.02 -0.81 8.89
CA PHE A 294 0.72 -0.79 10.18
C PHE A 294 1.78 0.34 10.21
N PRO A 295 1.37 1.61 10.28
CA PRO A 295 2.29 2.76 10.36
C PRO A 295 2.85 2.89 11.78
N ASP A 296 3.86 2.08 12.12
CA ASP A 296 4.57 2.18 13.39
C ASP A 296 5.50 3.40 13.38
N PRO A 297 5.35 4.36 14.34
CA PRO A 297 6.11 5.61 14.30
C PRO A 297 7.63 5.42 14.41
N VAL A 298 8.08 4.43 15.22
CA VAL A 298 9.51 4.19 15.46
C VAL A 298 10.16 3.57 14.22
N LEU A 299 9.50 2.59 13.61
CA LEU A 299 9.97 1.99 12.36
C LEU A 299 9.98 3.02 11.23
N LEU A 300 8.93 3.84 11.11
CA LEU A 300 8.86 4.86 10.07
C LEU A 300 9.98 5.91 10.22
N GLU A 301 10.27 6.35 11.45
CA GLU A 301 11.37 7.28 11.74
C GLU A 301 12.73 6.67 11.37
N LYS A 302 12.95 5.38 11.69
CA LYS A 302 14.15 4.66 11.27
C LYS A 302 14.28 4.61 9.75
N ILE A 303 13.18 4.31 9.04
CA ILE A 303 13.18 4.30 7.57
C ILE A 303 13.49 5.68 7.00
N ALA A 304 12.92 6.75 7.55
CA ALA A 304 13.22 8.11 7.11
C ALA A 304 14.70 8.47 7.32
N SER A 305 15.22 8.18 8.51
CA SER A 305 16.63 8.42 8.87
C SER A 305 17.61 7.67 7.95
N ASP A 306 17.27 6.44 7.54
CA ASP A 306 18.10 5.65 6.64
C ASP A 306 17.96 6.09 5.18
N LEU A 307 16.78 6.54 4.76
CA LEU A 307 16.46 6.87 3.37
C LEU A 307 16.94 8.27 2.97
N MET A 308 16.74 9.29 3.83
CA MET A 308 17.08 10.68 3.50
C MET A 308 18.49 10.87 2.93
N PRO A 309 19.58 10.34 3.54
CA PRO A 309 20.91 10.53 3.01
C PRO A 309 21.19 9.82 1.68
N GLN A 310 20.32 8.86 1.30
CA GLN A 310 20.48 8.05 0.09
C GLN A 310 19.58 8.52 -1.07
N VAL A 311 18.69 9.49 -0.87
CA VAL A 311 17.70 9.91 -1.89
C VAL A 311 18.39 10.45 -3.14
N GLU A 312 19.46 11.22 -3.00
CA GLU A 312 20.22 11.78 -4.13
C GLU A 312 20.87 10.70 -5.02
N GLU A 313 21.18 9.54 -4.46
CA GLU A 313 21.77 8.40 -5.17
C GLU A 313 20.74 7.59 -5.98
N ILE A 314 19.43 7.85 -5.76
CA ILE A 314 18.38 7.13 -6.47
C ILE A 314 18.31 7.62 -7.92
N ASN A 315 18.72 6.77 -8.85
CA ASN A 315 18.61 7.03 -10.29
C ASN A 315 17.31 6.50 -10.93
N ASN A 316 16.54 5.69 -10.20
CA ASN A 316 15.31 5.10 -10.71
C ASN A 316 14.08 5.91 -10.25
N PRO A 317 13.45 6.72 -11.13
CA PRO A 317 12.28 7.49 -10.77
C PRO A 317 11.10 6.64 -10.28
N LYS A 318 10.95 5.41 -10.77
CA LYS A 318 9.86 4.52 -10.38
C LYS A 318 9.94 4.13 -8.89
N LEU A 319 11.16 4.02 -8.35
CA LEU A 319 11.35 3.75 -6.92
C LEU A 319 10.87 4.94 -6.09
N VAL A 320 11.24 6.17 -6.46
CA VAL A 320 10.78 7.39 -5.79
C VAL A 320 9.25 7.51 -5.87
N GLY A 321 8.66 7.23 -7.03
CA GLY A 321 7.20 7.20 -7.19
C GLY A 321 6.51 6.18 -6.28
N SER A 322 7.10 4.99 -6.09
CA SER A 322 6.59 3.98 -5.17
C SER A 322 6.69 4.42 -3.70
N ILE A 323 7.80 5.05 -3.32
CA ILE A 323 7.98 5.62 -1.98
C ILE A 323 6.93 6.69 -1.72
N LEU A 324 6.81 7.67 -2.62
CA LEU A 324 5.81 8.73 -2.54
C LEU A 324 4.39 8.17 -2.41
N PHE A 325 4.04 7.18 -3.24
CA PHE A 325 2.75 6.51 -3.13
C PHE A 325 2.49 5.94 -1.74
N CYS A 326 3.47 5.25 -1.15
CA CYS A 326 3.33 4.69 0.20
C CYS A 326 3.17 5.78 1.27
N LEU A 327 3.95 6.86 1.19
CA LEU A 327 3.86 7.99 2.11
C LEU A 327 2.46 8.64 2.05
N GLY A 328 1.98 8.94 0.85
CA GLY A 328 0.67 9.55 0.62
C GLY A 328 -0.49 8.67 1.07
N HIS A 329 -0.43 7.36 0.78
CA HIS A 329 -1.46 6.40 1.18
C HIS A 329 -1.53 6.21 2.70
N MET A 330 -0.38 6.18 3.38
CA MET A 330 -0.31 6.16 4.84
C MET A 330 -0.61 7.52 5.47
N ARG A 331 -0.65 8.59 4.68
CA ARG A 331 -0.75 9.99 5.15
C ARG A 331 0.39 10.33 6.11
N TRP A 332 1.56 9.76 5.86
CA TRP A 332 2.70 9.99 6.73
C TRP A 332 3.35 11.33 6.42
N ARG A 333 3.36 12.21 7.43
CA ARG A 333 3.96 13.53 7.35
C ARG A 333 5.29 13.54 8.08
N HIS A 334 6.36 13.39 7.31
CA HIS A 334 7.73 13.57 7.78
C HIS A 334 8.36 14.74 6.99
N PRO A 335 8.42 15.97 7.56
CA PRO A 335 8.84 17.16 6.84
C PRO A 335 10.18 16.99 6.12
N GLY A 336 11.23 16.52 6.80
CA GLY A 336 12.56 16.35 6.21
C GLY A 336 12.57 15.40 5.00
N LEU A 337 11.86 14.28 5.07
CA LEU A 337 11.80 13.33 3.95
C LEU A 337 11.01 13.89 2.77
N LEU A 338 9.89 14.58 3.05
CA LEU A 338 9.07 15.21 2.00
C LEU A 338 9.83 16.34 1.31
N GLU A 339 10.65 17.10 2.06
CA GLU A 339 11.50 18.15 1.51
C GLU A 339 12.53 17.57 0.53
N VAL A 340 13.32 16.59 0.97
CA VAL A 340 14.36 15.97 0.13
C VAL A 340 13.76 15.29 -1.11
N LEU A 341 12.58 14.66 -1.00
CA LEU A 341 11.89 14.06 -2.16
C LEU A 341 11.35 15.12 -3.13
N SER A 342 10.91 16.28 -2.61
CA SER A 342 10.47 17.42 -3.43
C SER A 342 11.64 18.06 -4.19
N GLU A 343 12.76 18.29 -3.54
CA GLU A 343 14.01 18.76 -4.17
C GLU A 343 14.52 17.78 -5.22
N TRP A 344 14.53 16.47 -4.92
CA TRP A 344 14.92 15.43 -5.86
C TRP A 344 14.05 15.45 -7.11
N THR A 345 12.72 15.62 -6.93
CA THR A 345 11.77 15.65 -8.03
C THR A 345 11.95 16.93 -8.87
N GLU A 346 12.20 18.07 -8.24
CA GLU A 346 12.45 19.34 -8.95
C GLU A 346 13.68 19.21 -9.87
N LYS A 347 14.81 18.72 -9.33
CA LYS A 347 16.05 18.52 -10.09
C LYS A 347 15.90 17.57 -11.28
N ARG A 348 15.00 16.61 -11.22
CA ARG A 348 14.79 15.55 -12.23
C ARG A 348 13.42 15.57 -12.86
N ALA A 349 12.71 16.68 -12.79
CA ALA A 349 11.32 16.77 -13.27
C ALA A 349 11.15 16.40 -14.75
N SER A 350 12.14 16.69 -15.62
CA SER A 350 12.15 16.30 -17.03
C SER A 350 12.11 14.80 -17.24
N ASP A 351 12.81 14.05 -16.39
CA ASP A 351 13.01 12.61 -16.55
C ASP A 351 11.95 11.78 -15.80
N CYS A 352 11.20 12.43 -14.90
CA CYS A 352 10.17 11.78 -14.11
C CYS A 352 8.95 11.42 -14.97
N PRO A 353 8.45 10.16 -14.91
CA PRO A 353 7.15 9.82 -15.47
C PRO A 353 6.02 10.64 -14.83
N LEU A 354 4.95 10.91 -15.59
CA LEU A 354 3.79 11.67 -15.10
C LEU A 354 3.16 11.05 -13.84
N ALA A 355 3.20 9.72 -13.73
CA ALA A 355 2.73 9.01 -12.54
C ALA A 355 3.49 9.41 -11.26
N ASN A 356 4.80 9.67 -11.36
CA ASN A 356 5.62 10.08 -10.22
C ASN A 356 5.32 11.53 -9.81
N LEU A 357 5.17 12.43 -10.79
CA LEU A 357 4.78 13.82 -10.55
C LEU A 357 3.40 13.89 -9.88
N SER A 358 2.46 13.09 -10.37
CA SER A 358 1.14 12.95 -9.75
C SER A 358 1.24 12.38 -8.33
N ALA A 359 2.08 11.35 -8.12
CA ALA A 359 2.29 10.76 -6.80
C ALA A 359 2.81 11.78 -5.79
N LEU A 360 3.74 12.65 -6.19
CA LEU A 360 4.24 13.72 -5.31
C LEU A 360 3.11 14.70 -4.93
N VAL A 361 2.36 15.21 -5.90
CA VAL A 361 1.26 16.14 -5.64
C VAL A 361 0.21 15.53 -4.71
N LEU A 362 -0.19 14.27 -4.96
CA LEU A 362 -1.14 13.55 -4.11
C LEU A 362 -0.59 13.32 -2.69
N THR A 363 0.70 13.03 -2.57
CA THR A 363 1.36 12.80 -1.27
C THR A 363 1.41 14.08 -0.45
N LEU A 364 1.85 15.19 -1.04
CA LEU A 364 1.90 16.49 -0.39
C LEU A 364 0.49 16.94 0.06
N ALA A 365 -0.50 16.77 -0.81
CA ALA A 365 -1.91 17.06 -0.48
C ALA A 365 -2.42 16.18 0.66
N SER A 366 -2.16 14.87 0.63
CA SER A 366 -2.59 13.94 1.68
C SER A 366 -1.96 14.25 3.03
N ALA A 367 -0.66 14.54 3.05
CA ALA A 367 0.08 14.91 4.26
C ALA A 367 -0.21 16.35 4.74
N GLY A 368 -0.87 17.18 3.94
CA GLY A 368 -1.09 18.60 4.23
C GLY A 368 0.23 19.36 4.38
N TYR A 369 1.21 19.03 3.54
CA TYR A 369 2.56 19.58 3.59
C TYR A 369 2.87 20.40 2.32
N GLU A 370 3.41 21.59 2.51
CA GLU A 370 3.90 22.45 1.44
C GLU A 370 5.43 22.52 1.54
N PRO A 371 6.17 22.08 0.50
CA PRO A 371 7.62 22.10 0.50
C PRO A 371 8.17 23.52 0.32
N SER A 372 9.39 23.77 0.81
CA SER A 372 10.03 25.10 0.74
C SER A 372 10.26 25.57 -0.71
N ASN A 373 10.48 24.64 -1.63
CA ASN A 373 10.64 24.90 -3.06
C ASN A 373 9.31 24.90 -3.84
N GLY A 374 8.15 25.01 -3.14
CA GLY A 374 6.83 24.91 -3.77
C GLY A 374 6.59 25.89 -4.91
N ASP A 375 7.11 27.12 -4.78
CA ASP A 375 6.92 28.17 -5.80
C ASP A 375 7.61 27.86 -7.13
N THR A 376 8.71 27.10 -7.13
CA THR A 376 9.41 26.65 -8.35
C THR A 376 8.91 25.26 -8.80
N LEU A 377 8.66 24.37 -7.87
CA LEU A 377 8.27 22.98 -8.11
C LEU A 377 6.88 22.86 -8.76
N PHE A 378 5.85 23.53 -8.21
CA PHE A 378 4.48 23.36 -8.73
C PHE A 378 4.29 23.87 -10.16
N PRO A 379 4.80 25.03 -10.58
CA PRO A 379 4.73 25.43 -11.99
C PRO A 379 5.41 24.44 -12.93
N LEU A 380 6.56 23.89 -12.52
CA LEU A 380 7.29 22.89 -13.29
C LEU A 380 6.48 21.59 -13.46
N ILE A 381 5.85 21.11 -12.40
CA ILE A 381 5.02 19.91 -12.44
C ILE A 381 3.74 20.16 -13.25
N THR A 382 3.04 21.26 -13.00
CA THR A 382 1.76 21.56 -13.65
C THR A 382 1.89 21.80 -15.14
N SER A 383 3.03 22.33 -15.62
CA SER A 383 3.31 22.48 -17.06
C SER A 383 3.30 21.13 -17.82
N ARG A 384 3.61 20.03 -17.13
CA ARG A 384 3.64 18.68 -17.70
C ARG A 384 2.34 17.91 -17.50
N LEU A 385 1.54 18.28 -16.49
CA LEU A 385 0.30 17.60 -16.15
C LEU A 385 -0.89 18.30 -16.83
N ASN A 386 -1.49 17.64 -17.81
CA ASN A 386 -2.67 18.14 -18.51
C ASN A 386 -3.72 17.02 -18.69
N PRO A 387 -4.99 17.35 -18.94
CA PRO A 387 -6.08 16.36 -19.04
C PRO A 387 -5.81 15.23 -20.05
N SER A 388 -5.17 15.54 -21.18
CA SER A 388 -4.89 14.58 -22.26
C SER A 388 -3.79 13.57 -21.88
N SER A 389 -2.99 13.88 -20.89
CA SER A 389 -1.91 12.99 -20.40
C SER A 389 -2.43 11.79 -19.59
N PHE A 390 -3.71 11.80 -19.21
CA PHE A 390 -4.27 10.77 -18.34
C PHE A 390 -5.27 9.88 -19.08
N THR A 391 -5.01 8.58 -19.12
CA THR A 391 -5.92 7.59 -19.70
C THR A 391 -7.24 7.51 -18.92
N LYS A 392 -7.19 7.72 -17.58
CA LYS A 392 -8.37 7.69 -16.70
C LYS A 392 -8.70 9.11 -16.24
N LYS A 393 -9.91 9.57 -16.50
CA LYS A 393 -10.40 10.89 -16.07
C LYS A 393 -10.37 11.09 -14.55
N THR A 394 -10.62 10.04 -13.80
CA THR A 394 -10.54 10.07 -12.33
C THR A 394 -9.14 10.39 -11.81
N ALA A 395 -8.08 9.95 -12.51
CA ALA A 395 -6.71 10.29 -12.14
C ALA A 395 -6.41 11.79 -12.34
N TRP A 396 -6.93 12.38 -13.40
CA TRP A 396 -6.87 13.83 -13.59
C TRP A 396 -7.62 14.59 -12.50
N LEU A 397 -8.84 14.13 -12.16
CA LEU A 397 -9.61 14.69 -11.06
C LEU A 397 -8.83 14.64 -9.73
N ASP A 398 -8.10 13.53 -9.47
CA ASP A 398 -7.29 13.37 -8.27
C ASP A 398 -6.15 14.40 -8.21
N VAL A 399 -5.51 14.68 -9.35
CA VAL A 399 -4.46 15.70 -9.44
C VAL A 399 -5.03 17.09 -9.19
N VAL A 400 -6.10 17.47 -9.89
CA VAL A 400 -6.72 18.81 -9.73
C VAL A 400 -7.22 19.00 -8.31
N TRP A 401 -7.85 17.99 -7.73
CA TRP A 401 -8.28 18.04 -6.34
C TRP A 401 -7.10 18.17 -5.37
N SER A 402 -5.98 17.49 -5.61
CA SER A 402 -4.79 17.60 -4.77
C SER A 402 -4.14 18.99 -4.87
N LEU A 403 -4.10 19.56 -6.07
CA LEU A 403 -3.67 20.96 -6.27
C LEU A 403 -4.61 21.95 -5.57
N THR A 404 -5.91 21.66 -5.55
CA THR A 404 -6.91 22.44 -4.81
C THR A 404 -6.65 22.39 -3.30
N VAL A 405 -6.34 21.21 -2.78
CA VAL A 405 -5.98 21.01 -1.35
C VAL A 405 -4.73 21.80 -0.97
N LEU A 406 -3.76 21.89 -1.89
CA LEU A 406 -2.51 22.63 -1.69
C LEU A 406 -2.62 24.14 -2.00
N GLY A 407 -3.79 24.63 -2.47
CA GLY A 407 -3.96 26.02 -2.86
C GLY A 407 -3.17 26.41 -4.12
N ARG A 408 -2.76 25.45 -4.95
CA ARG A 408 -1.90 25.64 -6.13
C ARG A 408 -2.62 25.33 -7.46
N VAL A 409 -3.94 25.27 -7.45
CA VAL A 409 -4.77 24.99 -8.63
C VAL A 409 -5.01 26.23 -9.47
N SER A 410 -4.98 26.11 -10.80
CA SER A 410 -5.34 27.19 -11.74
C SER A 410 -6.83 27.16 -12.11
N SER A 411 -7.36 28.30 -12.57
CA SER A 411 -8.75 28.41 -13.07
C SER A 411 -9.01 27.45 -14.24
N GLU A 412 -8.06 27.27 -15.14
CA GLU A 412 -8.16 26.37 -16.30
C GLU A 412 -8.26 24.90 -15.87
N GLN A 413 -7.48 24.50 -14.84
CA GLN A 413 -7.54 23.15 -14.29
C GLN A 413 -8.88 22.86 -13.65
N ILE A 414 -9.43 23.81 -12.88
CA ILE A 414 -10.77 23.70 -12.29
C ILE A 414 -11.83 23.62 -13.40
N GLU A 415 -11.77 24.48 -14.40
CA GLU A 415 -12.70 24.45 -15.53
C GLU A 415 -12.71 23.09 -16.22
N SER A 416 -11.54 22.49 -16.43
CA SER A 416 -11.39 21.18 -17.09
C SER A 416 -12.13 20.05 -16.39
N VAL A 417 -12.33 20.11 -15.06
CA VAL A 417 -13.00 19.06 -14.26
C VAL A 417 -14.43 19.41 -13.89
N LEU A 418 -14.81 20.71 -13.86
CA LEU A 418 -16.18 21.13 -13.60
C LEU A 418 -17.03 21.23 -14.88
N HIS A 419 -16.42 21.12 -16.04
CA HIS A 419 -17.16 21.15 -17.30
C HIS A 419 -18.18 20.01 -17.38
N PRO A 420 -19.43 20.25 -17.79
CA PRO A 420 -20.48 19.21 -17.80
C PRO A 420 -20.10 17.94 -18.58
N SER A 421 -19.37 18.08 -19.69
CA SER A 421 -18.89 16.92 -20.47
C SER A 421 -17.88 16.07 -19.73
N PHE A 422 -17.08 16.64 -18.82
CA PHE A 422 -16.17 15.88 -17.96
C PHE A 422 -16.96 15.13 -16.89
N VAL A 423 -17.83 15.83 -16.17
CA VAL A 423 -18.64 15.26 -15.08
C VAL A 423 -19.51 14.09 -15.58
N SER A 424 -20.19 14.25 -16.72
CA SER A 424 -21.04 13.20 -17.32
C SER A 424 -20.23 12.00 -17.85
N SER A 425 -18.97 12.17 -18.14
CA SER A 425 -18.11 11.14 -18.74
C SER A 425 -17.38 10.26 -17.72
N ILE A 426 -17.49 10.54 -16.41
CA ILE A 426 -16.87 9.71 -15.37
C ILE A 426 -17.73 8.47 -15.15
N PRO A 427 -17.18 7.25 -15.34
CA PRO A 427 -17.92 6.02 -15.08
C PRO A 427 -18.12 5.85 -13.58
N LEU A 428 -19.38 5.93 -13.12
CA LEU A 428 -19.76 5.81 -11.71
C LEU A 428 -20.32 4.40 -11.41
N ILE A 429 -19.52 3.36 -11.69
CA ILE A 429 -19.96 1.96 -11.63
C ILE A 429 -20.10 1.47 -10.18
N GLU A 430 -19.20 1.86 -9.28
CA GLU A 430 -19.17 1.40 -7.89
C GLU A 430 -19.59 2.52 -6.93
N GLN A 431 -20.49 2.21 -5.99
CA GLN A 431 -21.07 3.22 -5.09
C GLN A 431 -20.03 3.98 -4.25
N HIS A 432 -18.98 3.31 -3.78
CA HIS A 432 -17.92 3.93 -2.98
C HIS A 432 -17.00 4.85 -3.82
N LEU A 433 -16.66 4.44 -5.05
CA LEU A 433 -15.92 5.30 -6.00
C LEU A 433 -16.74 6.53 -6.39
N ARG A 434 -18.06 6.33 -6.56
CA ARG A 434 -19.01 7.39 -6.84
C ARG A 434 -18.99 8.47 -5.75
N LEU A 435 -19.03 8.07 -4.47
CA LEU A 435 -19.00 9.02 -3.35
C LEU A 435 -17.70 9.84 -3.35
N GLY A 436 -16.54 9.19 -3.47
CA GLY A 436 -15.25 9.86 -3.47
C GLY A 436 -15.09 10.87 -4.61
N VAL A 437 -15.49 10.52 -5.82
CA VAL A 437 -15.48 11.41 -6.99
C VAL A 437 -16.36 12.64 -6.75
N ARG A 438 -17.57 12.42 -6.24
CA ARG A 438 -18.54 13.51 -6.01
C ARG A 438 -18.08 14.47 -4.92
N LEU A 439 -17.47 13.96 -3.84
CA LEU A 439 -16.88 14.78 -2.79
C LEU A 439 -15.74 15.66 -3.33
N LYS A 440 -14.85 15.11 -4.15
CA LYS A 440 -13.77 15.90 -4.79
C LYS A 440 -14.34 17.00 -5.67
N LEU A 441 -15.35 16.69 -6.49
CA LEU A 441 -16.01 17.70 -7.33
C LEU A 441 -16.66 18.79 -6.48
N LEU A 442 -17.35 18.45 -5.38
CA LEU A 442 -17.94 19.46 -4.47
C LEU A 442 -16.87 20.36 -3.84
N ASN A 443 -15.73 19.78 -3.41
CA ASN A 443 -14.63 20.57 -2.84
C ASN A 443 -14.00 21.51 -3.88
N ILE A 444 -13.76 21.03 -5.10
CA ILE A 444 -13.20 21.84 -6.18
C ILE A 444 -14.17 22.97 -6.53
N ASN A 445 -15.48 22.68 -6.64
CA ASN A 445 -16.50 23.70 -6.92
C ASN A 445 -16.57 24.75 -5.80
N ALA A 446 -16.48 24.33 -4.55
CA ALA A 446 -16.43 25.25 -3.40
C ALA A 446 -15.16 26.11 -3.41
N ALA A 447 -14.00 25.53 -3.70
CA ALA A 447 -12.75 26.27 -3.80
C ALA A 447 -12.78 27.29 -4.96
N ALA A 448 -13.36 26.92 -6.09
CA ALA A 448 -13.56 27.85 -7.21
C ALA A 448 -14.36 29.09 -6.81
N GLN A 449 -15.41 28.92 -6.00
CA GLN A 449 -16.29 30.01 -5.58
C GLN A 449 -15.75 30.83 -4.39
N LEU A 450 -15.04 30.19 -3.47
CA LEU A 450 -14.68 30.81 -2.19
C LEU A 450 -13.20 31.23 -2.12
N LEU A 451 -12.30 30.56 -2.85
CA LEU A 451 -10.86 30.82 -2.81
C LEU A 451 -10.34 31.56 -4.03
N LEU A 452 -10.95 31.35 -5.22
CA LEU A 452 -10.52 32.00 -6.45
C LEU A 452 -11.43 33.18 -6.79
N HIS A 453 -10.98 34.39 -6.51
CA HIS A 453 -11.76 35.63 -6.70
C HIS A 453 -12.14 35.94 -8.16
N SER A 454 -11.42 35.38 -9.13
CA SER A 454 -11.61 35.65 -10.57
C SER A 454 -12.19 34.48 -11.35
N TYR A 455 -12.67 33.43 -10.70
CA TYR A 455 -13.21 32.29 -11.40
C TYR A 455 -14.59 32.57 -11.99
N SER A 456 -14.71 32.50 -13.33
CA SER A 456 -15.97 32.71 -14.08
C SER A 456 -16.40 31.47 -14.88
N GLY A 457 -15.72 30.35 -14.70
CA GLY A 457 -15.99 29.10 -15.41
C GLY A 457 -17.24 28.34 -14.92
N PRO A 458 -17.48 27.12 -15.44
CA PRO A 458 -18.64 26.30 -15.12
C PRO A 458 -18.67 25.91 -13.64
N GLN A 459 -19.90 25.82 -13.12
CA GLN A 459 -20.18 25.43 -11.73
C GLN A 459 -21.08 24.19 -11.72
N LEU A 460 -21.01 23.42 -10.64
CA LEU A 460 -21.82 22.23 -10.47
C LEU A 460 -23.29 22.59 -10.15
N ASN A 461 -24.21 21.82 -10.71
CA ASN A 461 -25.60 21.82 -10.27
C ASN A 461 -25.72 21.03 -8.96
N LEU A 462 -25.73 21.71 -7.83
CA LEU A 462 -25.78 21.09 -6.49
C LEU A 462 -27.03 20.25 -6.24
N ALA A 463 -28.09 20.44 -7.02
CA ALA A 463 -29.29 19.61 -6.90
C ALA A 463 -29.02 18.13 -7.23
N GLU A 464 -28.05 17.87 -8.10
CA GLU A 464 -27.65 16.51 -8.49
C GLU A 464 -26.75 15.80 -7.46
N PHE A 465 -26.28 16.52 -6.45
CA PHE A 465 -25.36 16.03 -5.42
C PHE A 465 -26.00 15.83 -4.04
N LYS A 466 -27.34 15.92 -3.94
CA LYS A 466 -28.09 15.79 -2.66
C LYS A 466 -27.98 14.41 -2.02
N ASP A 467 -27.71 13.35 -2.80
CA ASP A 467 -27.57 11.96 -2.36
C ASP A 467 -26.16 11.61 -1.82
N VAL A 468 -25.25 12.56 -1.78
CA VAL A 468 -23.89 12.38 -1.25
C VAL A 468 -23.95 12.38 0.28
N ILE A 469 -24.00 11.20 0.91
CA ILE A 469 -24.05 11.05 2.38
C ILE A 469 -22.72 10.56 2.89
N ILE A 470 -22.08 11.35 3.78
CA ILE A 470 -20.84 10.99 4.47
C ILE A 470 -21.20 10.31 5.79
N THR A 471 -20.74 9.08 6.02
CA THR A 471 -20.96 8.37 7.27
C THR A 471 -19.67 8.23 8.06
N ALA A 472 -19.69 8.59 9.34
CA ALA A 472 -18.56 8.36 10.24
C ALA A 472 -18.46 6.87 10.66
N GLY A 473 -17.25 6.38 10.90
CA GLY A 473 -16.98 5.04 11.42
C GLY A 473 -17.55 4.81 12.84
N GLN A 474 -17.72 3.53 13.24
CA GLN A 474 -18.31 3.21 14.56
C GLN A 474 -17.45 3.69 15.73
N ASP A 475 -16.13 3.60 15.66
CA ASP A 475 -15.24 4.01 16.75
C ASP A 475 -15.11 5.54 16.82
N GLU A 476 -15.18 6.22 15.69
CA GLU A 476 -15.24 7.68 15.63
C GLU A 476 -16.50 8.23 16.27
N ARG A 477 -17.62 7.51 16.16
CA ARG A 477 -18.89 7.90 16.76
C ARG A 477 -18.84 7.96 18.29
N LYS A 478 -17.99 7.17 18.96
CA LYS A 478 -17.91 7.15 20.45
C LYS A 478 -17.45 8.48 20.99
N VAL A 479 -16.35 9.05 20.43
CA VAL A 479 -15.83 10.36 20.89
C VAL A 479 -16.82 11.47 20.54
N SER A 480 -17.29 11.50 19.28
CA SER A 480 -18.25 12.49 18.83
C SER A 480 -19.56 12.43 19.64
N GLN A 481 -20.11 11.23 19.91
CA GLN A 481 -21.29 11.07 20.75
C GLN A 481 -21.09 11.56 22.18
N HIS A 482 -19.91 11.29 22.77
CA HIS A 482 -19.61 11.78 24.11
C HIS A 482 -19.50 13.32 24.14
N VAL A 483 -18.84 13.92 23.14
CA VAL A 483 -18.77 15.38 22.98
C VAL A 483 -20.18 15.96 22.82
N MET A 484 -21.01 15.38 21.94
CA MET A 484 -22.39 15.84 21.73
C MET A 484 -23.21 15.78 23.02
N LYS A 485 -23.11 14.66 23.76
CA LYS A 485 -23.81 14.54 25.06
C LYS A 485 -23.41 15.62 26.05
N MET A 486 -22.13 16.02 26.10
CA MET A 486 -21.68 17.12 26.95
C MET A 486 -22.15 18.49 26.42
N LEU A 487 -22.14 18.65 25.09
CA LEU A 487 -22.56 19.89 24.42
C LEU A 487 -24.07 20.17 24.60
N HIS A 488 -24.92 19.14 24.69
CA HIS A 488 -26.35 19.28 24.96
C HIS A 488 -26.66 19.97 26.27
N ASN A 489 -25.74 19.97 27.24
CA ASN A 489 -25.92 20.73 28.48
C ASN A 489 -25.77 22.26 28.26
N LEU A 490 -25.04 22.65 27.20
CA LEU A 490 -24.86 24.05 26.80
C LEU A 490 -25.85 24.48 25.72
N LEU A 491 -26.15 23.58 24.81
CA LEU A 491 -26.93 23.81 23.60
C LEU A 491 -28.01 22.70 23.45
N PRO A 492 -29.16 22.82 24.14
CA PRO A 492 -30.22 21.80 24.07
C PRO A 492 -30.77 21.61 22.65
N PRO A 493 -30.76 20.37 22.13
CA PRO A 493 -31.37 20.05 20.82
C PRO A 493 -32.92 20.04 20.93
N PRO A 494 -33.66 20.17 19.83
CA PRO A 494 -33.20 20.56 18.49
C PRO A 494 -33.11 22.06 18.26
N LYS A 495 -33.43 22.86 19.27
CA LYS A 495 -33.61 24.32 19.13
C LYS A 495 -32.31 25.04 18.84
N TYR A 496 -31.22 24.66 19.53
CA TYR A 496 -29.97 25.41 19.52
C TYR A 496 -28.83 24.72 18.77
N ILE A 497 -28.97 23.44 18.36
CA ILE A 497 -27.92 22.67 17.71
C ILE A 497 -28.50 21.70 16.66
N TYR A 498 -27.83 21.61 15.53
CA TYR A 498 -27.99 20.56 14.55
C TYR A 498 -26.75 19.66 14.57
N GLU A 499 -26.97 18.34 14.56
CA GLU A 499 -25.89 17.35 14.62
C GLU A 499 -25.70 16.60 13.30
N GLY A 500 -24.45 16.27 13.00
CA GLY A 500 -24.12 15.43 11.85
C GLY A 500 -24.48 16.06 10.53
N ILE A 501 -24.09 17.31 10.32
CA ILE A 501 -24.45 18.12 9.17
C ILE A 501 -23.49 17.85 8.00
N GLN A 502 -24.08 17.63 6.86
CA GLN A 502 -23.37 17.55 5.60
C GLN A 502 -23.54 18.85 4.84
N THR A 503 -22.43 19.53 4.56
CA THR A 503 -22.44 20.82 3.89
C THR A 503 -22.51 20.67 2.35
N SER A 504 -23.04 21.69 1.67
CA SER A 504 -23.08 21.76 0.20
C SER A 504 -21.69 21.79 -0.45
N ILE A 505 -20.65 22.03 0.34
CA ILE A 505 -19.25 22.05 -0.10
C ILE A 505 -18.55 20.68 0.07
N GLY A 506 -19.29 19.64 0.45
CA GLY A 506 -18.74 18.29 0.63
C GLY A 506 -17.94 18.14 1.93
N VAL A 507 -18.17 18.95 2.95
CA VAL A 507 -17.55 18.87 4.28
C VAL A 507 -18.57 18.37 5.28
N TYR A 508 -18.21 17.38 6.11
CA TYR A 508 -19.02 16.92 7.23
C TYR A 508 -18.65 17.69 8.49
N VAL A 509 -19.67 18.19 9.19
CA VAL A 509 -19.56 18.94 10.45
C VAL A 509 -20.27 18.16 11.55
N ASP A 510 -19.63 17.93 12.69
CA ASP A 510 -20.24 17.16 13.79
C ASP A 510 -21.43 17.91 14.41
N ALA A 511 -21.33 19.25 14.54
CA ALA A 511 -22.45 20.08 14.99
C ALA A 511 -22.41 21.48 14.36
N GLU A 512 -23.60 22.04 14.10
CA GLU A 512 -23.81 23.43 13.71
C GLU A 512 -24.71 24.12 14.74
N PHE A 513 -24.35 25.34 15.16
CA PHE A 513 -25.15 26.18 16.03
C PHE A 513 -24.90 27.67 15.74
N ALA A 514 -25.73 28.52 16.29
CA ALA A 514 -25.60 29.96 16.16
C ALA A 514 -25.46 30.65 17.55
N THR A 515 -24.70 31.73 17.58
CA THR A 515 -24.52 32.54 18.81
C THR A 515 -24.61 34.04 18.47
N ASP A 516 -24.93 34.84 19.48
CA ASP A 516 -24.75 36.30 19.42
C ASP A 516 -23.27 36.70 19.59
N LYS A 517 -23.00 37.99 19.58
CA LYS A 517 -21.63 38.55 19.80
C LYS A 517 -21.04 38.18 21.18
N ASN A 518 -21.89 37.89 22.17
CA ASN A 518 -21.49 37.55 23.53
C ASN A 518 -21.38 36.03 23.76
N GLY A 519 -21.60 35.22 22.70
CA GLY A 519 -21.58 33.76 22.78
C GLY A 519 -22.87 33.14 23.34
N LYS A 520 -23.96 33.92 23.50
CA LYS A 520 -25.25 33.39 23.92
C LYS A 520 -25.89 32.59 22.76
N PRO A 521 -26.40 31.36 23.01
CA PRO A 521 -27.01 30.54 21.98
C PRO A 521 -28.25 31.20 21.36
N LEU A 522 -28.35 31.12 20.04
CA LEU A 522 -29.50 31.55 19.24
C LEU A 522 -30.16 30.34 18.60
N PRO A 523 -31.49 30.39 18.26
CA PRO A 523 -32.18 29.28 17.60
C PRO A 523 -31.54 28.97 16.26
N VAL A 524 -31.06 27.75 16.08
CA VAL A 524 -30.35 27.34 14.87
C VAL A 524 -31.27 27.28 13.63
N GLN A 525 -32.59 27.10 13.82
CA GLN A 525 -33.59 27.11 12.75
C GLN A 525 -33.64 28.42 11.97
N ASP A 526 -33.36 29.52 12.61
CA ASP A 526 -33.42 30.86 11.99
C ASP A 526 -32.09 31.22 11.30
N PHE A 527 -30.97 30.70 11.82
CA PHE A 527 -29.62 31.11 11.46
C PHE A 527 -28.76 29.98 10.82
N GLY A 528 -29.16 28.72 10.94
CA GLY A 528 -28.49 27.60 10.32
C GLY A 528 -28.61 27.59 8.79
N GLU A 529 -27.69 26.96 8.10
CA GLU A 529 -27.68 26.91 6.63
C GLU A 529 -28.74 25.96 6.06
N GLY A 530 -29.33 25.12 6.91
CA GLY A 530 -30.39 24.19 6.52
C GLY A 530 -29.88 23.10 5.60
N LEU A 531 -29.16 22.13 6.16
CA LEU A 531 -28.54 21.03 5.44
C LEU A 531 -29.14 19.70 5.91
N MET A 532 -28.90 18.61 5.14
CA MET A 532 -29.47 17.31 5.44
C MET A 532 -28.95 16.73 6.76
N SER A 533 -29.85 16.34 7.65
CA SER A 533 -29.52 15.57 8.84
C SER A 533 -29.23 14.10 8.51
N LYS A 534 -28.67 13.34 9.47
CA LYS A 534 -28.42 11.88 9.34
C LYS A 534 -29.65 11.04 8.96
N SER A 535 -30.87 11.55 9.25
CA SER A 535 -32.12 10.87 8.91
C SER A 535 -32.57 11.07 7.46
N GLY A 536 -31.82 11.87 6.67
CA GLY A 536 -32.21 12.22 5.31
C GLY A 536 -33.31 13.30 5.25
N GLU A 537 -33.72 13.84 6.40
CA GLU A 537 -34.69 14.94 6.46
C GLU A 537 -33.97 16.29 6.32
N TYR A 538 -34.59 17.16 5.55
CA TYR A 538 -34.11 18.54 5.37
C TYR A 538 -34.36 19.33 6.65
N VAL A 539 -33.29 19.64 7.38
CA VAL A 539 -33.37 20.45 8.60
C VAL A 539 -32.99 21.88 8.24
N GLY A 540 -34.01 22.72 8.00
CA GLY A 540 -33.82 24.14 7.71
C GLY A 540 -34.80 24.68 6.65
N THR A 541 -34.87 26.02 6.54
CA THR A 541 -35.73 26.73 5.60
C THR A 541 -35.39 26.36 4.15
N LYS A 542 -36.39 26.03 3.35
CA LYS A 542 -36.30 25.79 1.89
C LYS A 542 -35.70 27.02 1.17
N SER A 543 -34.41 27.22 1.22
CA SER A 543 -33.76 28.21 0.38
C SER A 543 -33.13 27.55 -0.82
N SER A 544 -33.43 28.10 -1.99
CA SER A 544 -32.92 27.76 -3.32
C SER A 544 -31.44 27.40 -3.29
N GLY A 545 -31.02 26.38 -4.05
CA GLY A 545 -29.68 25.80 -4.15
C GLY A 545 -28.53 26.71 -4.53
N SER A 546 -28.38 27.81 -3.84
CA SER A 546 -27.26 28.74 -3.95
C SER A 546 -26.22 28.40 -2.90
N THR A 547 -24.96 28.26 -3.31
CA THR A 547 -23.78 28.17 -2.43
C THR A 547 -23.53 29.48 -1.66
N VAL A 548 -24.23 30.55 -2.02
CA VAL A 548 -24.13 31.85 -1.37
C VAL A 548 -24.90 31.79 -0.05
N THR A 549 -24.21 31.95 1.05
CA THR A 549 -24.75 32.04 2.42
C THR A 549 -25.80 33.13 2.54
N LYS A 550 -26.94 32.86 3.24
CA LYS A 550 -27.79 33.93 3.75
C LYS A 550 -26.92 34.91 4.53
N LYS A 551 -26.98 36.19 4.20
CA LYS A 551 -26.33 37.21 5.02
C LYS A 551 -26.92 37.12 6.43
N LEU A 552 -26.07 36.83 7.40
CA LEU A 552 -26.46 36.82 8.79
C LEU A 552 -26.70 38.27 9.25
N PRO A 553 -27.65 38.51 10.17
CA PRO A 553 -27.79 39.78 10.84
C PRO A 553 -26.48 40.19 11.54
N GLU A 554 -26.23 41.49 11.65
CA GLU A 554 -25.05 41.98 12.36
C GLU A 554 -25.01 41.43 13.78
N GLY A 555 -23.91 40.79 14.14
CA GLY A 555 -23.69 40.26 15.48
C GLY A 555 -24.12 38.81 15.70
N VAL A 556 -24.59 38.13 14.68
CA VAL A 556 -24.84 36.69 14.72
C VAL A 556 -23.65 35.93 14.16
N ASN A 557 -23.12 34.99 14.93
CA ASN A 557 -22.08 34.08 14.51
C ASN A 557 -22.67 32.70 14.21
N ARG A 558 -22.36 32.13 13.06
CA ARG A 558 -22.61 30.74 12.74
C ARG A 558 -21.37 29.93 13.09
N VAL A 559 -21.53 28.86 13.85
CA VAL A 559 -20.44 28.08 14.41
C VAL A 559 -20.52 26.65 13.89
N ALA A 560 -19.43 26.13 13.36
CA ALA A 560 -19.25 24.73 13.01
C ALA A 560 -18.27 24.06 13.98
N LEU A 561 -18.68 22.93 14.54
CA LEU A 561 -17.89 22.17 15.49
C LEU A 561 -17.40 20.87 14.84
N PHE A 562 -16.10 20.63 14.97
CA PHE A 562 -15.44 19.41 14.54
C PHE A 562 -14.88 18.64 15.73
N VAL A 563 -15.13 17.35 15.77
CA VAL A 563 -14.47 16.39 16.67
C VAL A 563 -13.46 15.61 15.84
N TRP A 564 -12.19 15.97 15.97
CA TRP A 564 -11.10 15.36 15.21
C TRP A 564 -10.59 14.09 15.89
N ASN A 565 -10.63 12.97 15.17
CA ASN A 565 -10.11 11.69 15.63
C ASN A 565 -8.67 11.48 15.14
N TYR A 566 -8.00 10.42 15.59
CA TYR A 566 -6.65 10.07 15.14
C TYR A 566 -6.52 10.00 13.61
N SER A 567 -7.57 9.49 12.94
CA SER A 567 -7.61 9.37 11.49
C SER A 567 -7.67 10.70 10.73
N ASP A 568 -8.00 11.80 11.40
CA ASP A 568 -8.11 13.13 10.79
C ASP A 568 -6.77 13.87 10.75
N PHE A 569 -5.77 13.37 11.48
CA PHE A 569 -4.40 13.89 11.50
C PHE A 569 -3.48 13.11 10.56
N ALA A 570 -2.45 13.78 10.11
CA ALA A 570 -1.37 13.13 9.37
C ALA A 570 -0.53 12.28 10.33
N VAL A 571 -0.18 11.07 9.92
CA VAL A 571 0.65 10.16 10.72
C VAL A 571 2.02 10.79 10.98
N GLY A 572 2.49 10.70 12.22
CA GLY A 572 3.74 11.31 12.66
C GLY A 572 3.65 12.79 13.06
N SER A 573 2.44 13.38 13.04
CA SER A 573 2.26 14.80 13.44
C SER A 573 0.91 15.05 14.09
N GLN A 574 0.78 16.20 14.76
CA GLN A 574 -0.50 16.72 15.29
C GLN A 574 -1.19 17.66 14.29
N GLU A 575 -0.74 17.68 13.04
CA GLU A 575 -1.33 18.47 11.98
C GLU A 575 -2.45 17.71 11.28
N LEU A 576 -3.53 18.41 10.96
CA LEU A 576 -4.62 17.87 10.16
C LEU A 576 -4.12 17.43 8.79
N THR A 577 -4.73 16.39 8.23
CA THR A 577 -4.54 16.05 6.82
C THR A 577 -4.90 17.23 5.91
N GLY A 578 -4.31 17.30 4.73
CA GLY A 578 -4.55 18.43 3.84
C GLY A 578 -6.01 18.65 3.49
N ILE A 579 -6.77 17.54 3.35
CA ILE A 579 -8.20 17.61 3.09
C ILE A 579 -9.00 18.24 4.23
N ASN A 580 -8.66 17.90 5.48
CA ASN A 580 -9.32 18.50 6.63
C ASN A 580 -8.94 19.99 6.76
N LYS A 581 -7.68 20.35 6.42
CA LYS A 581 -7.25 21.75 6.31
C LYS A 581 -8.08 22.51 5.26
N LEU A 582 -8.27 21.94 4.07
CA LEU A 582 -9.13 22.53 3.04
C LEU A 582 -10.57 22.70 3.53
N GLY A 583 -11.15 21.70 4.19
CA GLY A 583 -12.51 21.77 4.75
C GLY A 583 -12.66 22.91 5.77
N VAL A 584 -11.68 23.07 6.65
CA VAL A 584 -11.60 24.16 7.64
C VAL A 584 -11.53 25.53 6.93
N GLU A 585 -10.68 25.65 5.90
CA GLU A 585 -10.52 26.90 5.15
C GLU A 585 -11.78 27.28 4.36
N LEU A 586 -12.39 26.34 3.68
CA LEU A 586 -13.63 26.56 2.94
C LEU A 586 -14.76 27.05 3.84
N LEU A 587 -14.92 26.48 5.04
CA LEU A 587 -15.93 26.91 6.00
C LEU A 587 -15.62 28.30 6.59
N ARG A 588 -14.36 28.61 6.85
CA ARG A 588 -13.96 29.98 7.27
C ARG A 588 -14.31 31.01 6.20
N LYS A 589 -13.98 30.72 4.93
CA LYS A 589 -14.33 31.62 3.81
C LYS A 589 -15.84 31.74 3.62
N LYS A 590 -16.59 30.69 3.98
CA LYS A 590 -18.05 30.70 3.98
C LYS A 590 -18.65 31.47 5.17
N GLY A 591 -17.84 32.01 6.08
CA GLY A 591 -18.25 32.83 7.21
C GLY A 591 -18.58 32.07 8.49
N TYR A 592 -18.19 30.80 8.60
CA TYR A 592 -18.31 30.05 9.86
C TYR A 592 -17.17 30.40 10.84
N LYS A 593 -17.51 30.53 12.10
CA LYS A 593 -16.57 30.41 13.22
C LYS A 593 -16.37 28.91 13.50
N LEU A 594 -15.15 28.47 13.78
CA LEU A 594 -14.82 27.04 13.86
C LEU A 594 -14.37 26.64 15.25
N VAL A 595 -15.06 25.68 15.85
CA VAL A 595 -14.67 25.01 17.08
C VAL A 595 -14.04 23.67 16.72
N GLN A 596 -12.79 23.45 17.08
CA GLN A 596 -12.05 22.24 16.79
C GLN A 596 -11.68 21.51 18.09
N ILE A 597 -12.06 20.24 18.19
CA ILE A 597 -11.82 19.39 19.36
C ILE A 597 -10.94 18.22 18.94
N PRO A 598 -9.61 18.32 19.10
CA PRO A 598 -8.70 17.22 18.83
C PRO A 598 -8.86 16.09 19.85
N TYR A 599 -8.75 14.83 19.39
CA TYR A 599 -8.86 13.64 20.25
C TYR A 599 -7.86 13.61 21.41
N PHE A 600 -6.69 14.22 21.24
CA PHE A 600 -5.63 14.23 22.25
C PHE A 600 -5.82 15.33 23.31
N GLU A 601 -6.67 16.31 23.09
CA GLU A 601 -7.04 17.33 24.07
C GLU A 601 -8.27 16.92 24.91
N TYR A 602 -9.15 16.07 24.37
CA TYR A 602 -10.43 15.74 24.98
C TYR A 602 -10.38 14.43 25.78
N ASN A 603 -10.62 14.52 27.09
CA ASN A 603 -10.61 13.36 27.97
C ASN A 603 -12.02 12.80 28.22
N MET A 604 -12.40 11.73 27.52
CA MET A 604 -13.70 11.06 27.71
C MET A 604 -13.92 10.49 29.13
N LYS A 605 -12.84 10.18 29.87
CA LYS A 605 -12.90 9.66 31.25
C LYS A 605 -12.93 10.78 32.30
N GLY A 606 -12.86 12.03 31.85
CA GLY A 606 -12.90 13.19 32.74
C GLY A 606 -14.28 13.42 33.41
N LYS A 607 -14.31 14.21 34.49
CA LYS A 607 -15.58 14.64 35.13
C LYS A 607 -16.41 15.44 34.12
N ALA A 608 -17.72 15.18 34.05
CA ALA A 608 -18.64 15.85 33.13
C ALA A 608 -18.53 17.38 33.17
N LEU A 609 -18.46 17.95 34.37
CA LEU A 609 -18.32 19.40 34.56
C LEU A 609 -17.06 19.97 33.89
N ARG A 610 -15.91 19.26 34.01
CA ARG A 610 -14.66 19.69 33.37
C ARG A 610 -14.77 19.63 31.83
N ASN A 611 -15.43 18.61 31.29
CA ASN A 611 -15.64 18.49 29.87
C ASN A 611 -16.57 19.57 29.32
N VAL A 612 -17.63 19.94 30.06
CA VAL A 612 -18.53 21.05 29.71
C VAL A 612 -17.78 22.38 29.74
N GLN A 613 -16.97 22.63 30.78
CA GLN A 613 -16.13 23.85 30.87
C GLN A 613 -15.10 23.94 29.73
N TYR A 614 -14.49 22.81 29.36
CA TYR A 614 -13.57 22.75 28.21
C TYR A 614 -14.28 23.15 26.91
N LEU A 615 -15.48 22.59 26.64
CA LEU A 615 -16.27 22.92 25.46
C LEU A 615 -16.69 24.40 25.44
N GLU A 616 -17.14 24.92 26.59
CA GLU A 616 -17.48 26.35 26.73
C GLU A 616 -16.27 27.26 26.45
N GLY A 617 -15.08 26.88 26.95
CA GLY A 617 -13.84 27.60 26.68
C GLY A 617 -13.49 27.61 25.18
N LYS A 618 -13.55 26.46 24.53
CA LYS A 618 -13.28 26.34 23.07
C LYS A 618 -14.28 27.14 22.22
N ILE A 619 -15.56 27.17 22.62
CA ILE A 619 -16.57 28.00 21.95
C ILE A 619 -16.21 29.49 22.10
N LYS A 620 -15.91 29.95 23.32
CA LYS A 620 -15.53 31.35 23.55
C LYS A 620 -14.28 31.76 22.79
N GLU A 621 -13.24 30.92 22.80
CA GLU A 621 -12.01 31.12 21.99
C GLU A 621 -12.32 31.35 20.51
N SER A 622 -13.20 30.50 19.92
CA SER A 622 -13.56 30.60 18.51
C SER A 622 -14.31 31.87 18.11
N LEU A 623 -14.95 32.55 19.07
CA LEU A 623 -15.69 33.77 18.81
C LEU A 623 -14.80 35.03 18.84
N VAL A 624 -13.67 34.98 19.56
CA VAL A 624 -12.71 36.09 19.68
C VAL A 624 -11.84 36.19 18.41
N VAL A 625 -11.57 35.10 17.74
CA VAL A 625 -10.82 35.02 16.47
C VAL A 625 -11.77 35.26 15.30
#